data_c0980d8115353d167258861242d5c318
#
_entry.id   c0980d8115353d167258861242d5c318
#
_cell.length_a   1.000
_cell.length_b   1.000
_cell.length_c   1.000
_cell.angle_alpha   90.00
_cell.angle_beta   90.00
_cell.angle_gamma   90.00
#
_symmetry.space_group_name_H-M   'P 1'
#
loop_
_entity.id
_entity.type
_entity.pdbx_description
1 polymer ?
#
loop_
_entity_poly.entity_id
_entity_poly.type
_entity_poly.pdbx_seq_one_letter_code
_entity_poly.pdbx_strand_id
1 'polypeptide(L)'
;MPLFGRKKNDEALRHVPEVAVLPEPPAPGPDGLRTLEQHRDYLLDCVEELMPFGQHVLDTLGLSICEDVVSGIDLPRFDNSAMDGYAVRAADVQFATGARPVRLPVVGEVPAGGAAPHRLSPGTVMKIMTGAPVPGDADAVVPYEATDRGSTDVTVRVPSTAGQHIRRRGEDVAAGDLILRAGSRIGVRDVGLLAAIGVDKVMVRPRPRVVVISTGSELVDPGLALNPEQIYDSNSYLIAAAAKDAGAQVFRVGHVGDDPAALKQLVYDQLVRADLIITTGGVSQGDYDIVKAVLPELGATDFAAVAMQPGKPQGFGLIGEDKTPIIMLPGNPVSAFVSFEAFVRPVIRKLMGRTPYVRPGLRCAAAHAMSSIRGRTQLARGVISADETGARTVELVGGHGSHLLGDLSRADALVVLPADTEFVAAGTELEVWPLDLPR
;
A
#
# COMPACT_ATOMS: atom_id res chain seq x y z
N MET A 1 -20.00 -70.57 -19.69
CA MET A 1 -18.80 -69.82 -19.27
C MET A 1 -19.28 -68.44 -18.90
N PRO A 2 -18.98 -67.92 -17.72
CA PRO A 2 -19.75 -66.85 -17.12
C PRO A 2 -19.23 -65.46 -17.51
N LEU A 3 -20.20 -64.59 -17.78
CA LEU A 3 -20.10 -63.14 -17.96
C LEU A 3 -19.72 -62.47 -16.65
N PHE A 4 -18.63 -61.72 -16.66
CA PHE A 4 -18.26 -60.80 -15.56
C PHE A 4 -19.13 -59.54 -15.66
N GLY A 5 -20.08 -59.42 -14.72
CA GLY A 5 -20.83 -58.21 -14.48
C GLY A 5 -19.96 -57.13 -13.88
N ARG A 6 -19.78 -56.01 -14.56
CA ARG A 6 -19.28 -54.76 -14.02
C ARG A 6 -20.36 -54.13 -13.11
N LYS A 7 -20.19 -54.21 -11.77
CA LYS A 7 -20.92 -53.35 -10.86
C LYS A 7 -20.46 -51.90 -11.13
N LYS A 8 -21.37 -51.07 -11.59
CA LYS A 8 -21.21 -49.61 -11.54
C LYS A 8 -21.15 -49.18 -10.06
N ASN A 9 -20.01 -48.67 -9.62
CA ASN A 9 -19.93 -47.87 -8.41
C ASN A 9 -20.55 -46.51 -8.71
N ASP A 10 -21.84 -46.35 -8.50
CA ASP A 10 -22.56 -45.08 -8.45
C ASP A 10 -22.50 -44.51 -7.01
N GLU A 11 -21.30 -44.34 -6.49
CA GLU A 11 -21.01 -43.46 -5.36
C GLU A 11 -20.06 -42.34 -5.82
N ALA A 12 -20.49 -41.55 -6.80
CA ALA A 12 -20.02 -40.20 -6.90
C ALA A 12 -20.56 -39.47 -5.65
N LEU A 13 -19.72 -39.37 -4.61
CA LEU A 13 -19.91 -38.54 -3.45
C LEU A 13 -20.41 -37.18 -3.96
N ARG A 14 -21.70 -36.90 -3.76
CA ARG A 14 -22.25 -35.56 -3.86
C ARG A 14 -21.55 -34.76 -2.74
N HIS A 15 -20.48 -34.10 -3.10
CA HIS A 15 -19.91 -33.07 -2.24
C HIS A 15 -21.01 -32.01 -2.15
N VAL A 16 -21.75 -32.01 -1.07
CA VAL A 16 -22.64 -30.90 -0.70
C VAL A 16 -21.66 -29.79 -0.36
N PRO A 17 -21.59 -28.71 -1.14
CA PRO A 17 -20.65 -27.63 -0.81
C PRO A 17 -21.00 -27.13 0.58
N GLU A 18 -19.99 -27.04 1.45
CA GLU A 18 -20.14 -26.49 2.79
C GLU A 18 -20.58 -25.03 2.60
N VAL A 19 -21.84 -24.76 2.93
CA VAL A 19 -22.40 -23.41 2.78
C VAL A 19 -21.55 -22.47 3.63
N ALA A 20 -20.99 -21.43 3.02
CA ALA A 20 -20.23 -20.41 3.72
C ALA A 20 -21.06 -19.91 4.91
N VAL A 21 -20.49 -19.94 6.10
CA VAL A 21 -21.13 -19.43 7.31
C VAL A 21 -20.40 -18.14 7.69
N LEU A 22 -21.15 -17.05 7.81
CA LEU A 22 -20.62 -15.81 8.38
C LEU A 22 -20.48 -15.96 9.90
N PRO A 23 -19.42 -15.37 10.51
CA PRO A 23 -19.42 -15.14 11.96
C PRO A 23 -20.68 -14.41 12.39
N GLU A 24 -21.07 -14.56 13.66
CA GLU A 24 -22.25 -13.87 14.19
C GLU A 24 -22.06 -12.34 14.04
N PRO A 25 -22.95 -11.67 13.29
CA PRO A 25 -22.82 -10.24 13.10
C PRO A 25 -23.06 -9.47 14.41
N PRO A 26 -22.40 -8.33 14.64
CA PRO A 26 -22.63 -7.53 15.85
C PRO A 26 -24.08 -7.09 15.95
N ALA A 27 -24.65 -7.24 17.13
CA ALA A 27 -26.02 -6.83 17.38
C ALA A 27 -26.18 -5.31 17.18
N PRO A 28 -27.26 -4.85 16.51
CA PRO A 28 -27.51 -3.44 16.39
C PRO A 28 -27.85 -2.82 17.74
N GLY A 29 -27.60 -1.51 17.88
CA GLY A 29 -28.01 -0.74 19.04
C GLY A 29 -29.55 -0.62 19.17
N PRO A 30 -30.03 0.08 20.21
CA PRO A 30 -31.47 0.24 20.47
C PRO A 30 -32.22 0.94 19.32
N ASP A 31 -31.51 1.70 18.49
CA ASP A 31 -32.03 2.38 17.30
C ASP A 31 -32.05 1.48 16.04
N GLY A 32 -31.67 0.21 16.17
CA GLY A 32 -31.56 -0.74 15.07
C GLY A 32 -30.34 -0.53 14.16
N LEU A 33 -29.35 0.26 14.60
CA LEU A 33 -28.16 0.59 13.83
C LEU A 33 -26.91 -0.05 14.45
N ARG A 34 -25.97 -0.53 13.63
CA ARG A 34 -24.59 -0.84 14.03
C ARG A 34 -23.75 0.44 13.96
N THR A 35 -22.77 0.60 14.84
CA THR A 35 -21.82 1.71 14.67
C THR A 35 -20.95 1.48 13.43
N LEU A 36 -20.32 2.54 12.94
CA LEU A 36 -19.40 2.46 11.81
C LEU A 36 -18.24 1.50 12.12
N GLU A 37 -17.70 1.60 13.33
CA GLU A 37 -16.59 0.77 13.81
C GLU A 37 -17.00 -0.69 13.92
N GLN A 38 -18.15 -1.00 14.55
CA GLN A 38 -18.67 -2.36 14.68
C GLN A 38 -18.82 -3.02 13.30
N HIS A 39 -19.37 -2.31 12.33
CA HIS A 39 -19.57 -2.85 11.00
C HIS A 39 -18.23 -3.07 10.27
N ARG A 40 -17.34 -2.10 10.32
CA ARG A 40 -15.99 -2.20 9.73
C ARG A 40 -15.19 -3.37 10.31
N ASP A 41 -15.14 -3.46 11.64
CA ASP A 41 -14.34 -4.46 12.34
C ASP A 41 -14.90 -5.86 12.05
N TYR A 42 -16.23 -6.01 11.99
CA TYR A 42 -16.88 -7.24 11.56
C TYR A 42 -16.47 -7.66 10.13
N LEU A 43 -16.47 -6.75 9.16
CA LEU A 43 -16.00 -7.06 7.81
C LEU A 43 -14.52 -7.48 7.81
N LEU A 44 -13.70 -6.82 8.59
CA LEU A 44 -12.30 -7.18 8.73
C LEU A 44 -12.14 -8.58 9.34
N ASP A 45 -12.93 -8.95 10.34
CA ASP A 45 -12.86 -10.27 10.97
C ASP A 45 -13.33 -11.42 10.05
N CYS A 46 -14.20 -11.10 9.08
CA CYS A 46 -14.68 -12.06 8.08
C CYS A 46 -13.70 -12.32 6.91
N VAL A 47 -12.63 -11.55 6.78
CA VAL A 47 -11.73 -11.62 5.63
C VAL A 47 -10.31 -11.94 6.08
N GLU A 48 -9.68 -12.90 5.42
CA GLU A 48 -8.29 -13.26 5.65
C GLU A 48 -7.34 -12.55 4.67
N GLU A 49 -6.08 -12.43 5.05
CA GLU A 49 -5.02 -11.94 4.17
C GLU A 49 -4.76 -12.95 3.05
N LEU A 50 -4.51 -12.47 1.83
CA LEU A 50 -4.18 -13.32 0.69
C LEU A 50 -2.88 -14.10 0.94
N MET A 51 -2.81 -15.31 0.39
CA MET A 51 -1.62 -16.15 0.53
C MET A 51 -0.38 -15.48 -0.07
N PRO A 52 0.75 -15.47 0.66
CA PRO A 52 1.99 -14.90 0.18
C PRO A 52 2.58 -15.73 -0.97
N PHE A 53 3.36 -15.08 -1.83
CA PHE A 53 4.11 -15.73 -2.91
C PHE A 53 5.48 -15.09 -3.10
N GLY A 54 6.42 -15.86 -3.66
CA GLY A 54 7.76 -15.36 -3.96
C GLY A 54 7.78 -14.49 -5.22
N GLN A 55 8.26 -13.25 -5.11
CA GLN A 55 8.30 -12.30 -6.21
C GLN A 55 9.71 -11.70 -6.36
N HIS A 56 10.14 -11.44 -7.60
CA HIS A 56 11.37 -10.74 -7.87
C HIS A 56 11.33 -9.31 -7.32
N VAL A 57 12.44 -8.87 -6.71
CA VAL A 57 12.51 -7.60 -5.97
C VAL A 57 12.02 -6.40 -6.79
N LEU A 58 12.36 -6.33 -8.10
CA LEU A 58 11.90 -5.22 -8.94
C LEU A 58 10.38 -5.14 -9.07
N ASP A 59 9.68 -6.27 -9.06
CA ASP A 59 8.22 -6.35 -9.23
C ASP A 59 7.46 -6.21 -7.90
N THR A 60 8.17 -6.05 -6.77
CA THR A 60 7.56 -5.96 -5.43
C THR A 60 7.13 -4.55 -5.04
N LEU A 61 7.43 -3.55 -5.87
CA LEU A 61 7.13 -2.15 -5.55
C LEU A 61 5.66 -1.94 -5.16
N GLY A 62 5.46 -1.46 -3.93
CA GLY A 62 4.14 -1.19 -3.36
C GLY A 62 3.43 -2.41 -2.77
N LEU A 63 4.02 -3.62 -2.83
CA LEU A 63 3.51 -4.82 -2.14
C LEU A 63 3.97 -4.82 -0.68
N SER A 64 3.30 -5.63 0.14
CA SER A 64 3.67 -5.84 1.55
C SER A 64 4.53 -7.08 1.68
N ILE A 65 5.67 -6.94 2.34
CA ILE A 65 6.56 -8.07 2.63
C ILE A 65 5.96 -8.93 3.75
N CYS A 66 6.13 -10.27 3.67
CA CYS A 66 5.50 -11.22 4.60
C CYS A 66 6.46 -11.76 5.65
N GLU A 67 7.73 -11.47 5.53
CA GLU A 67 8.79 -11.96 6.42
C GLU A 67 9.79 -10.84 6.73
N ASP A 68 10.48 -10.95 7.86
CA ASP A 68 11.58 -10.06 8.18
C ASP A 68 12.76 -10.34 7.24
N VAL A 69 13.29 -9.30 6.63
CA VAL A 69 14.52 -9.40 5.81
C VAL A 69 15.71 -8.91 6.61
N VAL A 70 16.66 -9.80 6.79
CA VAL A 70 17.91 -9.53 7.50
C VAL A 70 19.06 -9.56 6.49
N SER A 71 19.99 -8.62 6.57
CA SER A 71 21.16 -8.61 5.70
C SER A 71 22.09 -9.80 5.99
N GLY A 72 22.38 -10.57 4.95
CA GLY A 72 23.38 -11.64 5.03
C GLY A 72 24.83 -11.16 4.83
N ILE A 73 25.03 -9.88 4.48
CA ILE A 73 26.34 -9.32 4.14
C ILE A 73 26.48 -7.91 4.72
N ASP A 74 27.72 -7.48 4.84
CA ASP A 74 28.05 -6.10 5.18
C ASP A 74 27.94 -5.18 3.95
N LEU A 75 27.55 -3.92 4.14
CA LEU A 75 27.67 -2.85 3.16
C LEU A 75 28.46 -1.67 3.78
N PRO A 76 29.59 -1.27 3.20
CA PRO A 76 30.33 -1.96 2.14
C PRO A 76 30.84 -3.35 2.57
N ARG A 77 31.10 -4.22 1.61
CA ARG A 77 31.59 -5.60 1.89
C ARG A 77 32.99 -5.67 2.41
N PHE A 78 33.78 -4.61 2.21
CA PHE A 78 35.18 -4.46 2.60
C PHE A 78 35.54 -3.00 2.79
N ASP A 79 36.62 -2.70 3.52
CA ASP A 79 37.15 -1.35 3.63
C ASP A 79 37.55 -0.87 2.23
N ASN A 80 37.00 0.28 1.80
CA ASN A 80 37.27 0.81 0.47
C ASN A 80 37.53 2.33 0.50
N SER A 81 38.14 2.81 -0.59
CA SER A 81 38.44 4.22 -0.73
C SER A 81 37.19 5.05 -0.95
N ALA A 82 37.04 6.14 -0.19
CA ALA A 82 35.99 7.14 -0.41
C ALA A 82 36.32 8.12 -1.55
N MET A 83 37.60 8.20 -1.98
CA MET A 83 38.11 9.18 -2.94
C MET A 83 39.05 8.51 -3.94
N ASP A 84 39.22 9.11 -5.10
CA ASP A 84 40.32 8.80 -5.99
C ASP A 84 41.60 9.45 -5.45
N GLY A 85 42.69 8.68 -5.35
CA GLY A 85 43.89 9.17 -4.76
C GLY A 85 44.98 8.10 -4.57
N TYR A 86 45.63 8.15 -3.42
CA TYR A 86 46.70 7.23 -3.05
C TYR A 86 46.45 6.63 -1.67
N ALA A 87 46.42 5.30 -1.60
CA ALA A 87 46.41 4.58 -0.34
C ALA A 87 47.82 4.71 0.29
N VAL A 88 47.83 5.16 1.54
CA VAL A 88 49.05 5.47 2.30
C VAL A 88 48.98 4.88 3.70
N ARG A 89 50.14 4.78 4.35
CA ARG A 89 50.19 4.72 5.81
C ARG A 89 50.20 6.15 6.33
N ALA A 90 49.29 6.50 7.17
CA ALA A 90 49.17 7.87 7.73
C ALA A 90 50.50 8.33 8.39
N ALA A 91 51.22 7.42 9.01
CA ALA A 91 52.52 7.70 9.61
C ALA A 91 53.57 8.20 8.61
N ASP A 92 53.52 7.76 7.35
CA ASP A 92 54.48 8.16 6.31
C ASP A 92 54.19 9.59 5.78
N VAL A 93 53.01 10.13 5.99
CA VAL A 93 52.57 11.45 5.48
C VAL A 93 52.16 12.42 6.58
N GLN A 94 52.25 12.05 7.86
CA GLN A 94 51.76 12.84 9.01
C GLN A 94 52.37 14.24 9.12
N PHE A 95 53.57 14.44 8.55
CA PHE A 95 54.25 15.75 8.58
C PHE A 95 54.25 16.46 7.23
N ALA A 96 53.49 15.95 6.24
CA ALA A 96 53.41 16.56 4.92
C ALA A 96 52.75 17.95 5.02
N THR A 97 53.37 18.96 4.41
CA THR A 97 52.80 20.29 4.24
C THR A 97 53.14 20.85 2.88
N GLY A 98 52.45 21.94 2.45
CA GLY A 98 52.78 22.60 1.19
C GLY A 98 54.23 23.12 1.14
N ALA A 99 54.82 23.49 2.31
CA ALA A 99 56.21 23.95 2.42
C ALA A 99 57.23 22.79 2.61
N ARG A 100 56.73 21.64 3.10
CA ARG A 100 57.53 20.41 3.29
C ARG A 100 56.73 19.22 2.79
N PRO A 101 56.58 19.07 1.47
CA PRO A 101 55.87 17.92 0.91
C PRO A 101 56.68 16.63 1.11
N VAL A 102 55.96 15.51 1.21
CA VAL A 102 56.53 14.18 1.28
C VAL A 102 56.44 13.52 -0.08
N ARG A 103 57.56 13.03 -0.60
CA ARG A 103 57.64 12.27 -1.88
C ARG A 103 57.74 10.79 -1.60
N LEU A 104 56.86 9.98 -2.22
CA LEU A 104 56.80 8.54 -2.02
C LEU A 104 56.69 7.83 -3.37
N PRO A 105 57.33 6.68 -3.55
CA PRO A 105 57.21 5.85 -4.75
C PRO A 105 55.81 5.22 -4.85
N VAL A 106 55.26 5.24 -6.05
CA VAL A 106 53.99 4.56 -6.39
C VAL A 106 54.31 3.14 -6.81
N VAL A 107 53.92 2.15 -5.99
CA VAL A 107 54.28 0.72 -6.21
C VAL A 107 53.16 -0.08 -6.89
N GLY A 108 52.04 0.54 -7.22
CA GLY A 108 50.96 -0.14 -7.90
C GLY A 108 49.70 0.72 -8.00
N GLU A 109 48.63 0.15 -8.61
CA GLU A 109 47.34 0.76 -8.77
C GLU A 109 46.24 -0.25 -8.38
N VAL A 110 45.18 0.24 -7.71
CA VAL A 110 44.00 -0.52 -7.28
C VAL A 110 42.76 0.05 -7.98
N PRO A 111 42.33 -0.57 -9.08
CA PRO A 111 41.09 -0.14 -9.74
C PRO A 111 39.87 -0.61 -8.96
N ALA A 112 38.73 0.08 -9.13
CA ALA A 112 37.45 -0.40 -8.65
C ALA A 112 37.10 -1.76 -9.28
N GLY A 113 36.66 -2.72 -8.47
CA GLY A 113 36.40 -4.10 -8.91
C GLY A 113 37.66 -5.00 -9.08
N GLY A 114 38.84 -4.49 -8.79
CA GLY A 114 40.07 -5.26 -8.76
C GLY A 114 40.17 -6.19 -7.52
N ALA A 115 41.07 -7.19 -7.59
CA ALA A 115 41.38 -8.00 -6.42
C ALA A 115 42.07 -7.15 -5.33
N ALA A 116 41.87 -7.52 -4.06
CA ALA A 116 42.56 -6.87 -2.95
C ALA A 116 44.09 -6.93 -3.18
N PRO A 117 44.76 -5.78 -3.18
CA PRO A 117 46.18 -5.75 -3.47
C PRO A 117 47.01 -6.32 -2.31
N HIS A 118 48.27 -6.63 -2.59
CA HIS A 118 49.25 -7.00 -1.57
C HIS A 118 49.40 -5.88 -0.52
N ARG A 119 49.99 -6.22 0.62
CA ARG A 119 50.27 -5.27 1.71
C ARG A 119 51.12 -4.09 1.23
N LEU A 120 50.77 -2.89 1.69
CA LEU A 120 51.55 -1.69 1.41
C LEU A 120 52.80 -1.65 2.31
N SER A 121 53.98 -1.55 1.69
CA SER A 121 55.23 -1.41 2.42
C SER A 121 55.39 0.01 3.00
N PRO A 122 56.08 0.17 4.16
CA PRO A 122 56.39 1.48 4.69
C PRO A 122 57.16 2.35 3.67
N GLY A 123 56.81 3.63 3.61
CA GLY A 123 57.42 4.59 2.71
C GLY A 123 57.02 4.44 1.22
N THR A 124 55.92 3.69 0.94
CA THR A 124 55.39 3.53 -0.43
C THR A 124 53.90 3.86 -0.46
N VAL A 125 53.37 4.09 -1.65
CA VAL A 125 51.94 4.33 -1.87
C VAL A 125 51.39 3.49 -3.03
N MET A 126 50.08 3.25 -3.02
CA MET A 126 49.36 2.69 -4.19
C MET A 126 48.31 3.67 -4.67
N LYS A 127 48.28 3.89 -5.98
CA LYS A 127 47.16 4.65 -6.59
C LYS A 127 45.86 3.87 -6.38
N ILE A 128 44.79 4.54 -5.95
CA ILE A 128 43.51 3.89 -5.60
C ILE A 128 42.35 4.66 -6.14
N MET A 129 41.37 3.95 -6.68
CA MET A 129 40.12 4.54 -7.18
C MET A 129 39.03 4.42 -6.11
N THR A 130 38.07 5.34 -6.17
CA THR A 130 36.88 5.33 -5.30
C THR A 130 36.17 3.98 -5.37
N GLY A 131 35.83 3.39 -4.23
CA GLY A 131 35.22 2.06 -4.12
C GLY A 131 36.17 0.89 -4.23
N ALA A 132 37.47 1.12 -4.55
CA ALA A 132 38.46 0.07 -4.59
C ALA A 132 38.86 -0.41 -3.17
N PRO A 133 39.15 -1.70 -2.98
CA PRO A 133 39.58 -2.22 -1.67
C PRO A 133 40.88 -1.58 -1.21
N VAL A 134 40.91 -1.14 0.06
CA VAL A 134 42.12 -0.58 0.66
C VAL A 134 43.20 -1.67 0.81
N PRO A 135 44.47 -1.45 0.33
CA PRO A 135 45.55 -2.38 0.54
C PRO A 135 45.80 -2.68 2.00
N GLY A 136 46.20 -3.92 2.32
CA GLY A 136 46.63 -4.25 3.68
C GLY A 136 47.76 -3.32 4.14
N ASP A 137 47.76 -2.93 5.41
CA ASP A 137 48.70 -1.99 6.06
C ASP A 137 48.56 -0.51 5.60
N ALA A 138 47.74 -0.18 4.60
CA ALA A 138 47.27 1.19 4.37
C ALA A 138 46.16 1.53 5.36
N ASP A 139 46.22 2.69 5.95
CA ASP A 139 45.23 3.15 6.96
C ASP A 139 44.64 4.53 6.64
N ALA A 140 45.01 5.13 5.51
CA ALA A 140 44.43 6.36 5.00
C ALA A 140 44.49 6.43 3.46
N VAL A 141 43.67 7.30 2.88
CA VAL A 141 43.72 7.70 1.47
C VAL A 141 44.00 9.18 1.37
N VAL A 142 45.00 9.56 0.59
CA VAL A 142 45.27 10.97 0.23
C VAL A 142 44.60 11.23 -1.13
N PRO A 143 43.66 12.16 -1.20
CA PRO A 143 42.97 12.47 -2.47
C PRO A 143 43.92 13.13 -3.48
N TYR A 144 43.61 12.99 -4.76
CA TYR A 144 44.40 13.58 -5.84
C TYR A 144 44.67 15.06 -5.69
N GLU A 145 43.72 15.80 -5.13
CA GLU A 145 43.76 17.28 -4.92
C GLU A 145 44.87 17.68 -3.96
N ALA A 146 45.30 16.77 -3.09
CA ALA A 146 46.39 16.98 -2.11
C ALA A 146 47.77 16.54 -2.62
N THR A 147 47.89 16.20 -3.90
CA THR A 147 49.10 15.64 -4.51
C THR A 147 49.46 16.30 -5.84
N ASP A 148 50.57 15.88 -6.46
CA ASP A 148 50.98 16.21 -7.84
C ASP A 148 50.48 15.18 -8.87
N ARG A 149 49.70 14.16 -8.46
CA ARG A 149 49.20 13.05 -9.29
C ARG A 149 50.27 12.24 -9.98
N GLY A 150 51.44 12.10 -9.37
CA GLY A 150 52.58 11.37 -9.94
C GLY A 150 52.30 9.87 -10.13
N SER A 151 52.83 9.26 -11.22
CA SER A 151 52.60 7.86 -11.56
C SER A 151 53.71 6.93 -11.10
N THR A 152 54.93 7.41 -10.99
CA THR A 152 56.10 6.66 -10.50
C THR A 152 56.43 7.03 -9.07
N ASP A 153 56.40 8.31 -8.79
CA ASP A 153 56.50 8.90 -7.46
C ASP A 153 55.39 9.93 -7.30
N VAL A 154 54.85 10.07 -6.11
CA VAL A 154 53.85 11.10 -5.81
C VAL A 154 54.33 12.04 -4.71
N THR A 155 54.04 13.31 -4.84
CA THR A 155 54.32 14.35 -3.88
C THR A 155 53.05 14.69 -3.09
N VAL A 156 53.03 14.31 -1.82
CA VAL A 156 51.94 14.58 -0.89
C VAL A 156 52.17 15.92 -0.18
N ARG A 157 51.17 16.81 -0.20
CA ARG A 157 51.27 18.20 0.30
C ARG A 157 50.45 18.45 1.56
N VAL A 158 49.60 17.51 1.97
CA VAL A 158 48.70 17.63 3.12
C VAL A 158 48.84 16.37 3.97
N PRO A 159 48.89 16.46 5.30
CA PRO A 159 48.94 15.29 6.17
C PRO A 159 47.62 14.53 6.10
N SER A 160 47.66 13.25 6.35
CA SER A 160 46.48 12.40 6.48
C SER A 160 46.51 11.65 7.81
N THR A 161 45.40 11.44 8.41
CA THR A 161 45.22 10.69 9.67
C THR A 161 44.63 9.31 9.41
N ALA A 162 44.90 8.36 10.29
CA ALA A 162 44.36 7.02 10.18
C ALA A 162 42.82 7.02 10.11
N GLY A 163 42.30 6.25 9.16
CA GLY A 163 40.87 6.18 8.84
C GLY A 163 40.41 7.23 7.83
N GLN A 164 41.19 8.24 7.51
CA GLN A 164 40.78 9.32 6.62
C GLN A 164 40.52 8.81 5.20
N HIS A 165 39.32 9.17 4.65
CA HIS A 165 38.84 8.77 3.32
C HIS A 165 38.78 7.25 3.11
N ILE A 166 38.57 6.46 4.16
CA ILE A 166 38.26 5.05 4.10
C ILE A 166 36.82 4.83 4.58
N ARG A 167 35.99 4.20 3.74
CA ARG A 167 34.70 3.66 4.15
C ARG A 167 34.93 2.28 4.74
N ARG A 168 34.48 2.07 5.96
CA ARG A 168 34.67 0.83 6.68
C ARG A 168 33.67 -0.24 6.26
N ARG A 169 34.08 -1.48 6.26
CA ARG A 169 33.22 -2.64 6.09
C ARG A 169 32.04 -2.55 7.08
N GLY A 170 30.80 -2.66 6.58
CA GLY A 170 29.58 -2.66 7.39
C GLY A 170 29.20 -1.31 8.01
N GLU A 171 29.80 -0.18 7.60
CA GLU A 171 29.47 1.13 8.17
C GLU A 171 28.07 1.63 7.81
N ASP A 172 27.46 1.12 6.73
CA ASP A 172 26.09 1.44 6.30
C ASP A 172 25.10 0.37 6.77
N VAL A 173 25.42 -0.90 6.48
CA VAL A 173 24.64 -2.08 6.90
C VAL A 173 25.59 -3.17 7.35
N ALA A 174 25.39 -3.69 8.55
CA ALA A 174 26.12 -4.85 9.04
C ALA A 174 25.38 -6.15 8.74
N ALA A 175 26.11 -7.24 8.53
CA ALA A 175 25.51 -8.56 8.45
C ALA A 175 24.76 -8.88 9.76
N GLY A 176 23.49 -9.24 9.66
CA GLY A 176 22.57 -9.43 10.79
C GLY A 176 21.61 -8.26 11.04
N ASP A 177 21.80 -7.11 10.39
CA ASP A 177 20.88 -5.99 10.53
C ASP A 177 19.53 -6.31 9.90
N LEU A 178 18.46 -5.92 10.60
CA LEU A 178 17.09 -5.99 10.09
C LEU A 178 16.86 -4.86 9.07
N ILE A 179 16.61 -5.25 7.83
CA ILE A 179 16.41 -4.34 6.69
C ILE A 179 14.93 -3.96 6.52
N LEU A 180 14.05 -4.95 6.52
CA LEU A 180 12.61 -4.74 6.41
C LEU A 180 11.87 -5.66 7.40
N ARG A 181 10.84 -5.13 8.03
CA ARG A 181 9.94 -5.90 8.89
C ARG A 181 8.79 -6.48 8.08
N ALA A 182 8.32 -7.67 8.45
CA ALA A 182 7.07 -8.24 7.96
C ALA A 182 5.93 -7.23 8.07
N GLY A 183 5.06 -7.17 7.04
CA GLY A 183 3.96 -6.21 6.94
C GLY A 183 4.37 -4.82 6.41
N SER A 184 5.66 -4.53 6.26
CA SER A 184 6.13 -3.27 5.67
C SER A 184 5.79 -3.20 4.19
N ARG A 185 5.46 -2.00 3.70
CA ARG A 185 5.31 -1.74 2.27
C ARG A 185 6.66 -1.49 1.64
N ILE A 186 6.98 -2.24 0.58
CA ILE A 186 8.23 -2.07 -0.17
C ILE A 186 8.15 -0.80 -1.03
N GLY A 187 9.03 0.15 -0.77
CA GLY A 187 9.22 1.39 -1.51
C GLY A 187 10.38 1.32 -2.50
N VAL A 188 10.59 2.38 -3.27
CA VAL A 188 11.67 2.47 -4.28
C VAL A 188 13.05 2.27 -3.64
N ARG A 189 13.29 2.87 -2.46
CA ARG A 189 14.57 2.77 -1.75
C ARG A 189 14.81 1.37 -1.22
N ASP A 190 13.75 0.69 -0.78
CA ASP A 190 13.84 -0.67 -0.27
C ASP A 190 14.21 -1.67 -1.37
N VAL A 191 13.67 -1.49 -2.59
CA VAL A 191 14.08 -2.27 -3.78
C VAL A 191 15.58 -2.12 -4.04
N GLY A 192 16.11 -0.90 -3.96
CA GLY A 192 17.54 -0.64 -4.13
C GLY A 192 18.39 -1.31 -3.05
N LEU A 193 17.98 -1.23 -1.79
CA LEU A 193 18.69 -1.81 -0.66
C LEU A 193 18.66 -3.36 -0.70
N LEU A 194 17.49 -3.96 -0.99
CA LEU A 194 17.36 -5.41 -1.17
C LEU A 194 18.31 -5.93 -2.25
N ALA A 195 18.37 -5.22 -3.38
CA ALA A 195 19.30 -5.58 -4.46
C ALA A 195 20.77 -5.44 -4.02
N ALA A 196 21.11 -4.38 -3.25
CA ALA A 196 22.46 -4.14 -2.76
C ALA A 196 22.96 -5.23 -1.79
N ILE A 197 22.06 -5.80 -0.97
CA ILE A 197 22.36 -6.92 -0.06
C ILE A 197 22.27 -8.30 -0.75
N GLY A 198 21.99 -8.34 -2.07
CA GLY A 198 21.98 -9.57 -2.86
C GLY A 198 20.70 -10.38 -2.82
N VAL A 199 19.59 -9.79 -2.34
CA VAL A 199 18.26 -10.43 -2.34
C VAL A 199 17.62 -10.23 -3.71
N ASP A 200 17.27 -11.33 -4.39
CA ASP A 200 16.62 -11.31 -5.71
C ASP A 200 15.12 -11.55 -5.64
N LYS A 201 14.64 -12.24 -4.59
CA LYS A 201 13.23 -12.56 -4.35
C LYS A 201 12.88 -12.41 -2.88
N VAL A 202 11.65 -11.99 -2.62
CA VAL A 202 11.08 -11.91 -1.28
C VAL A 202 9.63 -12.43 -1.30
N MET A 203 9.16 -12.90 -0.14
CA MET A 203 7.77 -13.30 0.05
C MET A 203 6.90 -12.06 0.26
N VAL A 204 5.92 -11.86 -0.62
CA VAL A 204 5.00 -10.71 -0.59
C VAL A 204 3.56 -11.16 -0.76
N ARG A 205 2.61 -10.33 -0.32
CA ARG A 205 1.19 -10.55 -0.60
C ARG A 205 0.82 -9.93 -1.96
N PRO A 206 0.00 -10.64 -2.75
CA PRO A 206 -0.44 -10.13 -4.05
C PRO A 206 -1.37 -8.92 -3.90
N ARG A 207 -1.52 -8.17 -4.98
CA ARG A 207 -2.62 -7.20 -5.12
C ARG A 207 -3.93 -7.95 -5.27
N PRO A 208 -4.96 -7.70 -4.45
CA PRO A 208 -6.25 -8.40 -4.58
C PRO A 208 -6.90 -8.06 -5.93
N ARG A 209 -7.46 -9.07 -6.56
CA ARG A 209 -8.26 -8.95 -7.78
C ARG A 209 -9.67 -8.54 -7.39
N VAL A 210 -10.00 -7.28 -7.62
CA VAL A 210 -11.28 -6.68 -7.25
C VAL A 210 -12.17 -6.55 -8.47
N VAL A 211 -13.34 -7.16 -8.42
CA VAL A 211 -14.37 -7.02 -9.45
C VAL A 211 -15.39 -5.98 -9.01
N VAL A 212 -15.74 -5.05 -9.91
CA VAL A 212 -16.73 -3.99 -9.65
C VAL A 212 -17.89 -4.13 -10.63
N ILE A 213 -19.12 -4.18 -10.07
CA ILE A 213 -20.37 -4.35 -10.79
C ILE A 213 -21.35 -3.25 -10.35
N SER A 214 -21.97 -2.52 -11.27
CA SER A 214 -23.13 -1.66 -10.98
C SER A 214 -24.42 -2.38 -11.31
N THR A 215 -25.48 -2.12 -10.54
CA THR A 215 -26.84 -2.65 -10.80
C THR A 215 -27.80 -1.49 -11.03
N GLY A 216 -28.65 -1.63 -12.05
CA GLY A 216 -29.69 -0.67 -12.41
C GLY A 216 -29.97 -0.68 -13.91
N SER A 217 -31.25 -0.81 -14.27
CA SER A 217 -31.69 -0.81 -15.67
C SER A 217 -31.63 0.60 -16.31
N GLU A 218 -31.49 1.64 -15.50
CA GLU A 218 -31.31 3.04 -15.93
C GLU A 218 -29.88 3.36 -16.37
N LEU A 219 -28.91 2.48 -16.08
CA LEU A 219 -27.49 2.76 -16.28
C LEU A 219 -27.05 2.56 -17.72
N VAL A 220 -26.21 3.45 -18.19
CA VAL A 220 -25.57 3.42 -19.52
C VAL A 220 -24.09 3.73 -19.40
N ASP A 221 -23.25 3.06 -20.19
CA ASP A 221 -21.82 3.35 -20.21
C ASP A 221 -21.53 4.77 -20.78
N PRO A 222 -20.59 5.51 -20.19
CA PRO A 222 -20.14 6.79 -20.73
C PRO A 222 -19.71 6.70 -22.19
N GLY A 223 -20.11 7.70 -22.99
CA GLY A 223 -19.85 7.76 -24.42
C GLY A 223 -21.00 7.27 -25.31
N LEU A 224 -21.99 6.58 -24.74
CA LEU A 224 -23.22 6.21 -25.43
C LEU A 224 -24.31 7.30 -25.29
N ALA A 225 -25.24 7.34 -26.20
CA ALA A 225 -26.39 8.26 -26.11
C ALA A 225 -27.35 7.84 -25.00
N LEU A 226 -27.88 8.81 -24.25
CA LEU A 226 -28.87 8.58 -23.21
C LEU A 226 -30.30 8.71 -23.75
N ASN A 227 -31.18 7.81 -23.32
CA ASN A 227 -32.62 8.03 -23.36
C ASN A 227 -33.05 8.93 -22.19
N PRO A 228 -34.27 9.53 -22.21
CA PRO A 228 -34.68 10.46 -21.19
C PRO A 228 -34.68 9.95 -19.73
N GLU A 229 -34.82 8.64 -19.55
CA GLU A 229 -34.89 7.97 -18.24
C GLU A 229 -33.57 7.33 -17.82
N GLN A 230 -32.51 7.49 -18.62
CA GLN A 230 -31.20 6.87 -18.38
C GLN A 230 -30.19 7.86 -17.79
N ILE A 231 -29.25 7.31 -17.06
CA ILE A 231 -28.10 8.03 -16.50
C ILE A 231 -26.80 7.28 -16.80
N TYR A 232 -25.69 7.99 -16.81
CA TYR A 232 -24.39 7.32 -16.94
C TYR A 232 -23.98 6.57 -15.68
N ASP A 233 -23.44 5.36 -15.84
CA ASP A 233 -22.83 4.59 -14.75
C ASP A 233 -21.55 5.29 -14.28
N SER A 234 -21.69 6.16 -13.30
CA SER A 234 -20.58 6.83 -12.63
C SER A 234 -19.99 5.98 -11.51
N ASN A 235 -20.80 5.14 -10.86
CA ASN A 235 -20.39 4.39 -9.67
C ASN A 235 -19.34 3.34 -9.98
N SER A 236 -19.51 2.52 -11.02
CA SER A 236 -18.49 1.51 -11.35
C SER A 236 -17.14 2.13 -11.68
N TYR A 237 -17.12 3.31 -12.31
CA TYR A 237 -15.88 4.05 -12.57
C TYR A 237 -15.26 4.61 -11.29
N LEU A 238 -16.06 5.26 -10.44
CA LEU A 238 -15.62 5.84 -9.18
C LEU A 238 -15.02 4.79 -8.25
N ILE A 239 -15.74 3.67 -8.05
CA ILE A 239 -15.31 2.58 -7.17
C ILE A 239 -14.12 1.83 -7.77
N ALA A 240 -14.09 1.61 -9.09
CA ALA A 240 -12.93 1.01 -9.75
C ALA A 240 -11.67 1.89 -9.61
N ALA A 241 -11.79 3.20 -9.75
CA ALA A 241 -10.69 4.13 -9.54
C ALA A 241 -10.22 4.12 -8.07
N ALA A 242 -11.15 4.17 -7.11
CA ALA A 242 -10.84 4.12 -5.68
C ALA A 242 -10.18 2.79 -5.27
N ALA A 243 -10.59 1.65 -5.85
CA ALA A 243 -9.98 0.35 -5.60
C ALA A 243 -8.55 0.26 -6.18
N LYS A 244 -8.30 0.86 -7.36
CA LYS A 244 -6.94 0.98 -7.92
C LYS A 244 -6.05 1.82 -7.03
N ASP A 245 -6.56 2.96 -6.54
CA ASP A 245 -5.84 3.83 -5.60
C ASP A 245 -5.54 3.12 -4.28
N ALA A 246 -6.45 2.27 -3.80
CA ALA A 246 -6.23 1.42 -2.63
C ALA A 246 -5.15 0.33 -2.85
N GLY A 247 -4.75 0.08 -4.11
CA GLY A 247 -3.68 -0.85 -4.50
C GLY A 247 -4.16 -2.14 -5.14
N ALA A 248 -5.45 -2.31 -5.43
CA ALA A 248 -6.00 -3.51 -6.05
C ALA A 248 -5.74 -3.59 -7.55
N GLN A 249 -5.76 -4.82 -8.09
CA GLN A 249 -5.95 -5.07 -9.50
C GLN A 249 -7.46 -5.12 -9.79
N VAL A 250 -7.98 -4.21 -10.61
CA VAL A 250 -9.41 -3.99 -10.76
C VAL A 250 -9.93 -4.44 -12.10
N PHE A 251 -11.06 -5.15 -12.06
CA PHE A 251 -11.85 -5.58 -13.21
C PHE A 251 -13.24 -4.93 -13.13
N ARG A 252 -13.48 -3.87 -13.90
CA ARG A 252 -14.82 -3.31 -14.07
C ARG A 252 -15.58 -4.15 -15.08
N VAL A 253 -16.67 -4.77 -14.67
CA VAL A 253 -17.50 -5.63 -15.54
C VAL A 253 -18.63 -4.82 -16.20
N GLY A 254 -18.88 -3.59 -15.72
CA GLY A 254 -19.95 -2.73 -16.18
C GLY A 254 -21.20 -2.85 -15.31
N HIS A 255 -22.36 -2.64 -15.91
CA HIS A 255 -23.63 -2.71 -15.20
C HIS A 255 -24.47 -3.91 -15.65
N VAL A 256 -25.36 -4.35 -14.79
CA VAL A 256 -26.41 -5.34 -15.06
C VAL A 256 -27.75 -4.72 -14.72
N GLY A 257 -28.75 -4.93 -15.58
CA GLY A 257 -30.12 -4.51 -15.34
C GLY A 257 -30.77 -5.27 -14.18
N ASP A 258 -32.06 -4.98 -13.92
CA ASP A 258 -32.82 -5.56 -12.81
C ASP A 258 -33.32 -6.98 -13.10
N ASP A 259 -32.48 -7.80 -13.73
CA ASP A 259 -32.70 -9.22 -13.98
C ASP A 259 -31.93 -10.07 -12.96
N PRO A 260 -32.64 -10.77 -12.04
CA PRO A 260 -32.01 -11.62 -11.04
C PRO A 260 -31.15 -12.75 -11.63
N ALA A 261 -31.55 -13.35 -12.74
CA ALA A 261 -30.81 -14.45 -13.37
C ALA A 261 -29.52 -13.93 -14.00
N ALA A 262 -29.56 -12.77 -14.66
CA ALA A 262 -28.38 -12.13 -15.23
C ALA A 262 -27.37 -11.72 -14.14
N LEU A 263 -27.83 -11.15 -13.02
CA LEU A 263 -26.96 -10.80 -11.90
C LEU A 263 -26.30 -12.03 -11.29
N LYS A 264 -27.09 -13.09 -11.05
CA LYS A 264 -26.59 -14.36 -10.50
C LYS A 264 -25.50 -14.96 -11.38
N GLN A 265 -25.75 -15.05 -12.68
CA GLN A 265 -24.80 -15.59 -13.64
C GLN A 265 -23.53 -14.72 -13.70
N LEU A 266 -23.70 -13.39 -13.78
CA LEU A 266 -22.59 -12.46 -13.81
C LEU A 266 -21.68 -12.59 -12.60
N VAL A 267 -22.26 -12.63 -11.39
CA VAL A 267 -21.50 -12.81 -10.14
C VAL A 267 -20.78 -14.15 -10.14
N TYR A 268 -21.47 -15.22 -10.52
CA TYR A 268 -20.89 -16.57 -10.58
C TYR A 268 -19.68 -16.64 -11.53
N ASP A 269 -19.77 -16.02 -12.70
CA ASP A 269 -18.68 -15.98 -13.69
C ASP A 269 -17.44 -15.22 -13.18
N GLN A 270 -17.61 -14.34 -12.19
CA GLN A 270 -16.49 -13.58 -11.63
C GLN A 270 -15.78 -14.30 -10.48
N LEU A 271 -16.41 -15.28 -9.83
CA LEU A 271 -15.83 -16.00 -8.68
C LEU A 271 -14.48 -16.64 -9.02
N VAL A 272 -14.31 -17.12 -10.24
CA VAL A 272 -13.06 -17.77 -10.70
C VAL A 272 -11.82 -16.85 -10.62
N ARG A 273 -12.03 -15.53 -10.64
CA ARG A 273 -10.93 -14.56 -10.64
C ARG A 273 -10.95 -13.53 -9.52
N ALA A 274 -12.04 -13.42 -8.78
CA ALA A 274 -12.21 -12.38 -7.78
C ALA A 274 -11.64 -12.80 -6.42
N ASP A 275 -10.85 -11.94 -5.81
CA ASP A 275 -10.50 -12.00 -4.39
C ASP A 275 -11.45 -11.13 -3.55
N LEU A 276 -12.18 -10.20 -4.22
CA LEU A 276 -13.24 -9.36 -3.65
C LEU A 276 -14.17 -8.93 -4.78
N ILE A 277 -15.48 -9.02 -4.56
CA ILE A 277 -16.50 -8.45 -5.45
C ILE A 277 -17.13 -7.23 -4.75
N ILE A 278 -17.34 -6.16 -5.51
CA ILE A 278 -18.04 -4.96 -5.06
C ILE A 278 -19.23 -4.74 -5.96
N THR A 279 -20.43 -4.63 -5.39
CA THR A 279 -21.60 -4.17 -6.14
C THR A 279 -22.01 -2.77 -5.68
N THR A 280 -22.56 -1.95 -6.59
CA THR A 280 -23.14 -0.65 -6.28
C THR A 280 -24.58 -0.61 -6.77
N GLY A 281 -25.50 -0.14 -5.92
CA GLY A 281 -26.93 -0.25 -6.12
C GLY A 281 -27.52 -1.50 -5.47
N GLY A 282 -28.84 -1.59 -5.40
CA GLY A 282 -29.54 -2.78 -4.95
C GLY A 282 -29.46 -3.09 -3.44
N VAL A 283 -29.10 -2.13 -2.56
CA VAL A 283 -29.04 -2.35 -1.09
C VAL A 283 -29.94 -1.40 -0.30
N SER A 284 -30.80 -0.62 -0.97
CA SER A 284 -31.70 0.31 -0.31
C SER A 284 -32.91 -0.43 0.31
N GLN A 285 -33.87 0.29 0.89
CA GLN A 285 -35.09 -0.32 1.44
C GLN A 285 -36.20 -0.51 0.37
N GLY A 286 -35.85 -0.42 -0.93
CA GLY A 286 -36.82 -0.56 -2.01
C GLY A 286 -37.22 -2.02 -2.27
N ASP A 287 -38.46 -2.20 -2.66
CA ASP A 287 -39.05 -3.52 -2.96
C ASP A 287 -38.43 -4.22 -4.22
N TYR A 288 -37.57 -3.49 -4.97
CA TYR A 288 -36.94 -3.94 -6.21
C TYR A 288 -35.43 -4.21 -6.09
N ASP A 289 -34.95 -4.49 -4.88
CA ASP A 289 -33.53 -4.71 -4.62
C ASP A 289 -33.08 -6.14 -5.04
N ILE A 290 -32.75 -6.32 -6.32
CA ILE A 290 -32.33 -7.61 -6.87
C ILE A 290 -31.10 -8.21 -6.16
N VAL A 291 -30.22 -7.35 -5.63
CA VAL A 291 -29.01 -7.77 -4.92
C VAL A 291 -29.37 -8.54 -3.65
N LYS A 292 -30.36 -8.02 -2.88
CA LYS A 292 -30.86 -8.70 -1.68
C LYS A 292 -31.61 -10.00 -1.97
N ALA A 293 -32.22 -10.11 -3.12
CA ALA A 293 -32.92 -11.33 -3.54
C ALA A 293 -31.97 -12.41 -4.00
N VAL A 294 -30.92 -12.05 -4.75
CA VAL A 294 -30.04 -13.00 -5.46
C VAL A 294 -28.88 -13.47 -4.61
N LEU A 295 -28.19 -12.58 -3.89
CA LEU A 295 -26.92 -12.94 -3.24
C LEU A 295 -27.06 -13.97 -2.11
N PRO A 296 -28.16 -14.01 -1.32
CA PRO A 296 -28.39 -15.11 -0.36
C PRO A 296 -28.45 -16.51 -0.99
N GLU A 297 -28.75 -16.61 -2.28
CA GLU A 297 -28.73 -17.90 -3.00
C GLU A 297 -27.29 -18.35 -3.36
N LEU A 298 -26.31 -17.42 -3.35
CA LEU A 298 -24.91 -17.70 -3.73
C LEU A 298 -24.02 -17.94 -2.51
N GLY A 299 -24.47 -17.60 -1.31
CA GLY A 299 -23.74 -17.81 -0.07
C GLY A 299 -24.34 -17.11 1.12
N ALA A 300 -23.59 -16.98 2.21
CA ALA A 300 -24.02 -16.29 3.41
C ALA A 300 -23.91 -14.78 3.25
N THR A 301 -24.98 -14.05 3.56
CA THR A 301 -25.03 -12.59 3.42
C THR A 301 -25.61 -11.94 4.69
N ASP A 302 -25.12 -10.74 4.98
CA ASP A 302 -25.56 -9.88 6.07
C ASP A 302 -25.89 -8.50 5.52
N PHE A 303 -27.10 -8.01 5.78
CA PHE A 303 -27.55 -6.67 5.41
C PHE A 303 -27.78 -5.84 6.66
N ALA A 304 -27.07 -4.73 6.77
CA ALA A 304 -27.06 -3.91 7.96
C ALA A 304 -27.48 -2.46 7.69
N ALA A 305 -28.08 -1.86 8.69
CA ALA A 305 -28.21 -0.41 8.79
C ALA A 305 -27.09 0.11 9.71
N VAL A 306 -26.22 0.98 9.20
CA VAL A 306 -25.08 1.54 9.93
C VAL A 306 -25.37 2.97 10.35
N ALA A 307 -24.95 3.32 11.56
CA ALA A 307 -25.09 4.64 12.16
C ALA A 307 -24.10 5.64 11.53
N MET A 308 -24.21 5.82 10.22
CA MET A 308 -23.37 6.73 9.44
C MET A 308 -24.19 7.58 8.46
N GLN A 309 -23.60 8.68 8.00
CA GLN A 309 -24.16 9.55 6.97
C GLN A 309 -23.05 10.17 6.10
N PRO A 310 -23.16 10.02 4.74
CA PRO A 310 -24.08 9.16 4.00
C PRO A 310 -23.72 7.68 4.13
N GLY A 311 -24.55 6.76 3.58
CA GLY A 311 -24.21 5.34 3.48
C GLY A 311 -24.85 4.44 4.54
N LYS A 312 -26.06 4.79 5.08
CA LYS A 312 -26.75 3.99 6.09
C LYS A 312 -26.94 2.50 5.71
N PRO A 313 -27.47 2.12 4.50
CA PRO A 313 -27.62 0.72 4.12
C PRO A 313 -26.27 0.15 3.64
N GLN A 314 -25.90 -1.01 4.15
CA GLN A 314 -24.69 -1.75 3.79
C GLN A 314 -25.01 -3.22 3.63
N GLY A 315 -24.23 -3.92 2.81
CA GLY A 315 -24.31 -5.37 2.67
C GLY A 315 -22.93 -5.99 2.59
N PHE A 316 -22.82 -7.18 3.15
CA PHE A 316 -21.62 -8.01 3.11
C PHE A 316 -21.97 -9.47 2.95
N GLY A 317 -21.10 -10.27 2.35
CA GLY A 317 -21.29 -11.71 2.25
C GLY A 317 -20.01 -12.45 1.90
N LEU A 318 -20.06 -13.77 2.08
CA LEU A 318 -19.09 -14.73 1.57
C LEU A 318 -19.82 -15.65 0.60
N ILE A 319 -19.41 -15.66 -0.65
CA ILE A 319 -20.13 -16.35 -1.73
C ILE A 319 -19.24 -17.36 -2.47
N GLY A 320 -19.88 -18.37 -3.05
CA GLY A 320 -19.19 -19.46 -3.72
C GLY A 320 -18.45 -20.40 -2.77
N GLU A 321 -17.82 -21.42 -3.35
CA GLU A 321 -17.08 -22.46 -2.60
C GLU A 321 -15.83 -21.89 -1.93
N ASP A 322 -15.15 -20.94 -2.57
CA ASP A 322 -13.94 -20.27 -2.06
C ASP A 322 -14.24 -19.17 -1.03
N LYS A 323 -15.51 -18.99 -0.64
CA LYS A 323 -15.95 -17.96 0.32
C LYS A 323 -15.47 -16.55 -0.07
N THR A 324 -15.56 -16.24 -1.38
CA THR A 324 -15.15 -14.93 -1.89
C THR A 324 -15.96 -13.81 -1.23
N PRO A 325 -15.32 -12.82 -0.59
CA PRO A 325 -16.02 -11.70 0.00
C PRO A 325 -16.70 -10.84 -1.08
N ILE A 326 -17.95 -10.44 -0.77
CA ILE A 326 -18.70 -9.48 -1.57
C ILE A 326 -19.18 -8.33 -0.68
N ILE A 327 -18.93 -7.10 -1.10
CA ILE A 327 -19.38 -5.89 -0.41
C ILE A 327 -20.38 -5.16 -1.31
N MET A 328 -21.55 -4.88 -0.76
CA MET A 328 -22.67 -4.26 -1.46
C MET A 328 -22.84 -2.83 -1.00
N LEU A 329 -22.59 -1.88 -1.89
CA LEU A 329 -22.59 -0.45 -1.61
C LEU A 329 -23.88 0.23 -2.07
N PRO A 330 -24.30 1.36 -1.44
CA PRO A 330 -25.45 2.15 -1.88
C PRO A 330 -25.31 2.65 -3.32
N GLY A 331 -26.46 2.87 -3.98
CA GLY A 331 -26.51 3.38 -5.35
C GLY A 331 -26.17 4.88 -5.49
N ASN A 332 -26.37 5.71 -4.47
CA ASN A 332 -25.98 7.13 -4.52
C ASN A 332 -24.43 7.26 -4.53
N PRO A 333 -23.83 8.04 -5.44
CA PRO A 333 -22.38 8.06 -5.65
C PRO A 333 -21.56 8.51 -4.43
N VAL A 334 -22.03 9.53 -3.69
CA VAL A 334 -21.32 9.96 -2.47
C VAL A 334 -21.42 8.89 -1.38
N SER A 335 -22.58 8.23 -1.26
CA SER A 335 -22.76 7.12 -0.31
C SER A 335 -21.85 5.94 -0.66
N ALA A 336 -21.78 5.59 -1.94
CA ALA A 336 -20.90 4.51 -2.42
C ALA A 336 -19.43 4.81 -2.12
N PHE A 337 -18.96 6.03 -2.42
CA PHE A 337 -17.59 6.43 -2.17
C PHE A 337 -17.24 6.49 -0.68
N VAL A 338 -18.09 7.09 0.14
CA VAL A 338 -17.89 7.17 1.60
C VAL A 338 -17.88 5.77 2.22
N SER A 339 -18.80 4.89 1.80
CA SER A 339 -18.80 3.48 2.23
C SER A 339 -17.57 2.73 1.74
N PHE A 340 -17.08 3.03 0.52
CA PHE A 340 -15.81 2.48 0.03
C PHE A 340 -14.64 2.86 0.96
N GLU A 341 -14.51 4.13 1.33
CA GLU A 341 -13.43 4.59 2.21
C GLU A 341 -13.53 3.98 3.61
N ALA A 342 -14.77 3.86 4.15
CA ALA A 342 -15.00 3.34 5.49
C ALA A 342 -14.84 1.81 5.60
N PHE A 343 -15.17 1.04 4.56
CA PHE A 343 -15.30 -0.41 4.63
C PHE A 343 -14.49 -1.16 3.58
N VAL A 344 -14.56 -0.77 2.32
CA VAL A 344 -13.90 -1.52 1.23
C VAL A 344 -12.39 -1.31 1.23
N ARG A 345 -11.93 -0.06 1.38
CA ARG A 345 -10.50 0.24 1.47
C ARG A 345 -9.82 -0.53 2.61
N PRO A 346 -10.36 -0.59 3.84
CA PRO A 346 -9.84 -1.44 4.91
C PRO A 346 -9.74 -2.93 4.53
N VAL A 347 -10.77 -3.47 3.88
CA VAL A 347 -10.77 -4.87 3.41
C VAL A 347 -9.69 -5.11 2.35
N ILE A 348 -9.58 -4.24 1.34
CA ILE A 348 -8.50 -4.32 0.33
C ILE A 348 -7.13 -4.30 1.00
N ARG A 349 -6.91 -3.41 1.99
CA ARG A 349 -5.64 -3.32 2.72
C ARG A 349 -5.37 -4.57 3.56
N LYS A 350 -6.41 -5.15 4.19
CA LYS A 350 -6.28 -6.41 4.92
C LYS A 350 -5.93 -7.57 3.99
N LEU A 351 -6.59 -7.71 2.85
CA LEU A 351 -6.24 -8.71 1.83
C LEU A 351 -4.76 -8.63 1.42
N MET A 352 -4.19 -7.41 1.37
CA MET A 352 -2.77 -7.16 1.07
C MET A 352 -1.84 -7.29 2.29
N GLY A 353 -2.34 -7.56 3.49
CA GLY A 353 -1.56 -7.51 4.74
C GLY A 353 -0.95 -6.13 5.01
N ARG A 354 -1.61 -5.04 4.62
CA ARG A 354 -1.06 -3.67 4.65
C ARG A 354 -1.67 -2.84 5.78
N THR A 355 -1.01 -2.80 6.91
CA THR A 355 -1.41 -1.96 8.04
C THR A 355 -0.95 -0.48 7.88
N PRO A 356 -1.64 0.48 8.53
CA PRO A 356 -2.96 0.37 9.14
C PRO A 356 -4.04 0.10 8.09
N TYR A 357 -5.07 -0.66 8.44
CA TYR A 357 -6.15 -0.97 7.49
C TYR A 357 -7.01 0.25 7.17
N VAL A 358 -7.32 1.05 8.17
CA VAL A 358 -8.06 2.31 8.02
C VAL A 358 -7.16 3.45 7.54
N ARG A 359 -7.76 4.46 6.92
CA ARG A 359 -7.04 5.65 6.49
C ARG A 359 -6.52 6.42 7.72
N PRO A 360 -5.23 6.79 7.79
CA PRO A 360 -4.74 7.62 8.88
C PRO A 360 -5.44 8.98 8.89
N GLY A 361 -6.03 9.31 10.03
CA GLY A 361 -6.66 10.62 10.22
C GLY A 361 -5.63 11.72 10.51
N LEU A 362 -5.94 12.93 10.10
CA LEU A 362 -5.26 14.15 10.50
C LEU A 362 -6.13 14.92 11.50
N ARG A 363 -5.54 15.79 12.34
CA ARG A 363 -6.25 16.77 13.13
C ARG A 363 -6.26 18.10 12.40
N CYS A 364 -7.47 18.66 12.21
CA CYS A 364 -7.69 19.95 11.59
C CYS A 364 -8.71 20.74 12.39
N ALA A 365 -8.49 22.04 12.54
CA ALA A 365 -9.46 22.91 13.17
C ALA A 365 -10.62 23.22 12.20
N ALA A 366 -11.85 23.25 12.66
CA ALA A 366 -13.00 23.66 11.86
C ALA A 366 -12.85 25.14 11.45
N ALA A 367 -12.78 25.44 10.16
CA ALA A 367 -12.68 26.83 9.68
C ALA A 367 -13.92 27.65 10.01
N HIS A 368 -15.09 27.02 9.98
CA HIS A 368 -16.39 27.60 10.29
C HIS A 368 -17.19 26.65 11.17
N ALA A 369 -18.24 27.18 11.80
CA ALA A 369 -19.19 26.34 12.53
C ALA A 369 -19.89 25.35 11.56
N MET A 370 -20.07 24.10 12.02
CA MET A 370 -20.67 23.01 11.26
C MET A 370 -21.83 22.40 12.05
N SER A 371 -22.90 22.00 11.34
CA SER A 371 -23.98 21.21 11.90
C SER A 371 -23.81 19.73 11.55
N SER A 372 -24.21 18.84 12.44
CA SER A 372 -24.22 17.41 12.26
C SER A 372 -25.57 16.81 12.68
N ILE A 373 -25.75 15.53 12.44
CA ILE A 373 -26.98 14.81 12.82
C ILE A 373 -26.66 13.84 13.96
N ARG A 374 -27.26 14.06 15.11
CA ARG A 374 -27.11 13.20 16.26
C ARG A 374 -27.50 11.75 15.98
N GLY A 375 -26.78 10.80 16.57
CA GLY A 375 -27.01 9.36 16.42
C GLY A 375 -26.32 8.73 15.21
N ARG A 376 -25.54 9.50 14.43
CA ARG A 376 -24.80 8.99 13.26
C ARG A 376 -23.46 9.66 13.12
N THR A 377 -22.42 8.89 12.89
CA THR A 377 -21.11 9.43 12.46
C THR A 377 -21.27 10.00 11.05
N GLN A 378 -21.07 11.31 10.90
CA GLN A 378 -21.13 11.92 9.59
C GLN A 378 -19.73 12.01 8.98
N LEU A 379 -19.59 11.50 7.76
CA LEU A 379 -18.39 11.61 6.93
C LEU A 379 -18.67 12.67 5.86
N ALA A 380 -18.40 13.93 6.22
CA ALA A 380 -18.72 15.07 5.37
C ALA A 380 -17.55 15.40 4.44
N ARG A 381 -17.85 15.86 3.24
CA ARG A 381 -16.85 16.32 2.27
C ARG A 381 -16.22 17.61 2.76
N GLY A 382 -14.91 17.69 2.74
CA GLY A 382 -14.16 18.87 3.18
C GLY A 382 -12.96 19.18 2.29
N VAL A 383 -12.44 20.39 2.46
CA VAL A 383 -11.17 20.84 1.91
C VAL A 383 -10.26 21.25 3.05
N ILE A 384 -9.04 20.71 3.03
CA ILE A 384 -7.99 21.05 4.00
C ILE A 384 -7.20 22.25 3.49
N SER A 385 -6.99 23.22 4.35
CA SER A 385 -6.07 24.34 4.14
C SER A 385 -5.01 24.36 5.22
N ALA A 386 -3.81 24.81 4.89
CA ALA A 386 -2.73 25.05 5.85
C ALA A 386 -2.28 26.51 5.77
N ASP A 387 -2.04 27.13 6.91
CA ASP A 387 -1.45 28.47 6.97
C ASP A 387 0.08 28.43 6.89
N GLU A 388 0.73 29.59 6.93
CA GLU A 388 2.19 29.73 6.87
C GLU A 388 2.92 29.05 8.04
N THR A 389 2.23 28.81 9.17
CA THR A 389 2.78 28.10 10.35
C THR A 389 2.63 26.59 10.23
N GLY A 390 1.89 26.08 9.24
CA GLY A 390 1.54 24.68 9.06
C GLY A 390 0.32 24.24 9.86
N ALA A 391 -0.40 25.17 10.53
CA ALA A 391 -1.66 24.87 11.21
C ALA A 391 -2.73 24.57 10.15
N ARG A 392 -3.47 23.45 10.36
CA ARG A 392 -4.44 22.97 9.39
C ARG A 392 -5.84 23.32 9.81
N THR A 393 -6.62 23.79 8.85
CA THR A 393 -8.06 23.99 8.97
C THR A 393 -8.80 23.15 7.94
N VAL A 394 -10.07 22.86 8.21
CA VAL A 394 -10.96 22.17 7.28
C VAL A 394 -12.28 22.92 7.17
N GLU A 395 -12.78 23.08 5.95
CA GLU A 395 -14.12 23.59 5.67
C GLU A 395 -14.94 22.55 4.90
N LEU A 396 -16.28 22.58 5.08
CA LEU A 396 -17.16 21.67 4.36
C LEU A 396 -17.38 22.14 2.93
N VAL A 397 -17.46 21.17 2.00
CA VAL A 397 -17.75 21.42 0.58
C VAL A 397 -19.18 21.01 0.26
N GLY A 398 -19.95 21.96 -0.27
CA GLY A 398 -21.30 21.72 -0.76
C GLY A 398 -22.31 21.37 0.34
N GLY A 399 -23.40 20.73 -0.07
CA GLY A 399 -24.49 20.35 0.83
C GLY A 399 -24.42 18.90 1.33
N HIS A 400 -25.44 18.46 2.10
CA HIS A 400 -25.50 17.11 2.67
C HIS A 400 -25.99 16.03 1.68
N GLY A 401 -26.32 16.37 0.43
CA GLY A 401 -26.89 15.44 -0.54
C GLY A 401 -25.94 14.33 -0.96
N SER A 402 -26.41 13.09 -0.92
CA SER A 402 -25.63 11.90 -1.30
C SER A 402 -25.46 11.70 -2.81
N HIS A 403 -26.14 12.51 -3.63
CA HIS A 403 -26.05 12.54 -5.08
C HIS A 403 -25.08 13.60 -5.63
N LEU A 404 -24.50 14.44 -4.77
CA LEU A 404 -23.68 15.61 -5.16
C LEU A 404 -22.24 15.18 -5.52
N LEU A 405 -22.09 14.52 -6.65
CA LEU A 405 -20.78 14.03 -7.14
C LEU A 405 -19.82 15.17 -7.49
N GLY A 406 -20.35 16.31 -7.99
CA GLY A 406 -19.53 17.50 -8.26
C GLY A 406 -18.89 18.08 -7.00
N ASP A 407 -19.60 18.05 -5.86
CA ASP A 407 -19.03 18.45 -4.56
C ASP A 407 -17.99 17.44 -4.06
N LEU A 408 -18.22 16.15 -4.28
CA LEU A 408 -17.24 15.12 -3.95
C LEU A 408 -15.93 15.31 -4.72
N SER A 409 -16.01 15.67 -6.00
CA SER A 409 -14.83 15.91 -6.85
C SER A 409 -13.99 17.13 -6.42
N ARG A 410 -14.58 18.07 -5.68
CA ARG A 410 -13.89 19.25 -5.14
C ARG A 410 -13.30 19.02 -3.75
N ALA A 411 -13.75 17.98 -3.05
CA ALA A 411 -13.27 17.63 -1.72
C ALA A 411 -11.94 16.87 -1.80
N ASP A 412 -10.99 17.21 -0.93
CA ASP A 412 -9.74 16.49 -0.73
C ASP A 412 -9.70 15.72 0.59
N ALA A 413 -10.80 15.77 1.35
CA ALA A 413 -10.92 15.12 2.64
C ALA A 413 -12.35 14.70 2.99
N LEU A 414 -12.46 13.72 3.91
CA LEU A 414 -13.69 13.42 4.65
C LEU A 414 -13.52 13.89 6.10
N VAL A 415 -14.40 14.81 6.52
CA VAL A 415 -14.44 15.30 7.90
C VAL A 415 -15.29 14.34 8.73
N VAL A 416 -14.72 13.83 9.82
CA VAL A 416 -15.44 12.92 10.73
C VAL A 416 -16.14 13.74 11.80
N LEU A 417 -17.47 13.83 11.72
CA LEU A 417 -18.31 14.45 12.74
C LEU A 417 -18.90 13.32 13.62
N PRO A 418 -18.58 13.31 14.94
CA PRO A 418 -19.01 12.23 15.83
C PRO A 418 -20.52 12.12 15.97
N ALA A 419 -21.00 10.91 16.26
CA ALA A 419 -22.42 10.61 16.36
C ALA A 419 -23.15 11.31 17.53
N ASP A 420 -22.44 11.72 18.56
CA ASP A 420 -22.98 12.44 19.73
C ASP A 420 -23.02 13.96 19.53
N THR A 421 -22.53 14.47 18.39
CA THR A 421 -22.36 15.89 18.11
C THR A 421 -23.41 16.40 17.14
N GLU A 422 -24.13 17.45 17.50
CA GLU A 422 -25.07 18.16 16.62
C GLU A 422 -24.51 19.47 16.06
N PHE A 423 -23.51 20.04 16.74
CA PHE A 423 -22.91 21.31 16.38
C PHE A 423 -21.42 21.31 16.71
N VAL A 424 -20.62 21.76 15.78
CA VAL A 424 -19.16 21.99 15.93
C VAL A 424 -18.90 23.47 15.79
N ALA A 425 -18.30 24.09 16.80
CA ALA A 425 -17.89 25.48 16.75
C ALA A 425 -16.66 25.66 15.86
N ALA A 426 -16.50 26.84 15.26
CA ALA A 426 -15.25 27.21 14.57
C ALA A 426 -14.06 27.07 15.54
N GLY A 427 -12.93 26.59 15.04
CA GLY A 427 -11.72 26.32 15.82
C GLY A 427 -11.71 24.98 16.57
N THR A 428 -12.81 24.22 16.58
CA THR A 428 -12.84 22.86 17.18
C THR A 428 -11.97 21.92 16.38
N GLU A 429 -11.09 21.15 17.03
CA GLU A 429 -10.31 20.12 16.38
C GLU A 429 -11.14 18.90 16.02
N LEU A 430 -11.09 18.51 14.75
CA LEU A 430 -11.77 17.36 14.18
C LEU A 430 -10.79 16.34 13.61
N GLU A 431 -11.18 15.08 13.59
CA GLU A 431 -10.54 14.08 12.78
C GLU A 431 -10.97 14.24 11.31
N VAL A 432 -9.99 14.20 10.43
CA VAL A 432 -10.19 14.36 8.99
C VAL A 432 -9.43 13.26 8.25
N TRP A 433 -10.08 12.56 7.34
CA TRP A 433 -9.44 11.56 6.48
C TRP A 433 -9.02 12.22 5.16
N PRO A 434 -7.74 12.48 4.94
CA PRO A 434 -7.28 13.04 3.66
C PRO A 434 -7.50 12.02 2.55
N LEU A 435 -8.17 12.43 1.47
CA LEU A 435 -8.43 11.59 0.30
C LEU A 435 -7.24 11.61 -0.65
N ASP A 436 -6.67 12.79 -0.85
CA ASP A 436 -5.45 13.00 -1.59
C ASP A 436 -4.31 13.35 -0.64
N LEU A 437 -3.08 12.91 -0.96
CA LEU A 437 -1.91 13.46 -0.31
C LEU A 437 -1.78 14.93 -0.74
N PRO A 438 -1.51 15.88 0.17
CA PRO A 438 -1.26 17.25 -0.23
C PRO A 438 -0.15 17.26 -1.30
N ARG A 439 -0.49 17.82 -2.46
CA ARG A 439 0.44 18.01 -3.58
C ARG A 439 1.51 19.01 -3.23
#